data_e1845a4d6245a5d4da898a7a6143c1a5
#
_entry.id   e1845a4d6245a5d4da898a7a6143c1a5
#
_cell.length_a   1.000
_cell.length_b   1.000
_cell.length_c   1.000
_cell.angle_alpha   90.00
_cell.angle_beta   90.00
_cell.angle_gamma   90.00
#
_symmetry.space_group_name_H-M   'P 1'
#
loop_
_entity.id
_entity.type
_entity.pdbx_description
1 polymer ?
#
loop_
_entity_poly.entity_id
_entity_poly.type
_entity_poly.pdbx_seq_one_letter_code
_entity_poly.pdbx_strand_id
1 'polypeptide(L)'
;MFDGISHCVCGVSGGADSVSLLTVLARHRAELGIDIHVVHINHMIRGEAADDDQSYVETLCGEYGVTCDSYRIDVRKLAEQAGQTVEEAGRHARYDAFDRMRARYADEGCVIAVAHNRNDVAETVLFNMARGTGMGGIKGIAPVRDHI
;
A
#
# COMPACT_ATOMS: atom_id res chain seq x y z
N MET A 1 -2.92 -0.43 -20.38
CA MET A 1 -3.02 -0.09 -18.95
C MET A 1 -1.74 0.56 -18.43
N PHE A 2 -0.58 0.15 -18.91
CA PHE A 2 0.72 0.69 -18.49
C PHE A 2 1.43 1.53 -19.55
N ASP A 3 0.69 2.09 -20.53
CA ASP A 3 1.28 2.95 -21.57
C ASP A 3 1.89 4.20 -20.92
N GLY A 4 3.19 4.42 -21.14
CA GLY A 4 3.94 5.52 -20.54
C GLY A 4 4.27 5.35 -19.05
N ILE A 5 4.13 4.12 -18.50
CA ILE A 5 4.48 3.79 -17.12
C ILE A 5 5.66 2.82 -17.16
N SER A 6 6.74 3.19 -16.52
CA SER A 6 7.95 2.37 -16.39
C SER A 6 8.16 1.83 -14.98
N HIS A 7 7.49 2.41 -13.98
CA HIS A 7 7.66 2.06 -12.57
C HIS A 7 6.32 1.81 -11.87
N CYS A 8 6.32 0.84 -10.96
CA CYS A 8 5.17 0.53 -10.12
C CYS A 8 5.61 0.43 -8.66
N VAL A 9 5.08 1.31 -7.81
CA VAL A 9 5.22 1.21 -6.36
C VAL A 9 4.15 0.27 -5.83
N CYS A 10 4.54 -0.88 -5.30
CA CYS A 10 3.63 -1.89 -4.76
C CYS A 10 3.60 -1.84 -3.23
N GLY A 11 2.46 -1.52 -2.65
CA GLY A 11 2.25 -1.56 -1.21
C GLY A 11 2.00 -3.00 -0.73
N VAL A 12 2.92 -3.56 0.08
CA VAL A 12 2.84 -4.94 0.55
C VAL A 12 2.83 -4.98 2.07
N SER A 13 1.72 -5.45 2.64
CA SER A 13 1.55 -5.55 4.11
C SER A 13 2.03 -6.87 4.71
N GLY A 14 2.34 -7.88 3.89
CA GLY A 14 2.60 -9.26 4.32
C GLY A 14 1.35 -10.16 4.31
N GLY A 15 0.15 -9.60 4.19
CA GLY A 15 -1.09 -10.35 4.06
C GLY A 15 -1.25 -10.98 2.66
N ALA A 16 -2.08 -12.04 2.58
CA ALA A 16 -2.25 -12.87 1.39
C ALA A 16 -2.55 -12.08 0.12
N ASP A 17 -3.44 -11.08 0.19
CA ASP A 17 -3.86 -10.29 -0.97
C ASP A 17 -2.71 -9.44 -1.53
N SER A 18 -1.96 -8.76 -0.63
CA SER A 18 -0.84 -7.92 -1.03
C SER A 18 0.35 -8.74 -1.56
N VAL A 19 0.58 -9.91 -0.99
CA VAL A 19 1.58 -10.87 -1.47
C VAL A 19 1.19 -11.45 -2.83
N SER A 20 -0.09 -11.76 -3.03
CA SER A 20 -0.60 -12.23 -4.33
C SER A 20 -0.43 -11.17 -5.41
N LEU A 21 -0.76 -9.91 -5.11
CA LEU A 21 -0.54 -8.78 -6.03
C LEU A 21 0.94 -8.66 -6.41
N LEU A 22 1.85 -8.65 -5.42
CA LEU A 22 3.28 -8.61 -5.68
C LEU A 22 3.73 -9.76 -6.55
N THR A 23 3.28 -10.99 -6.24
CA THR A 23 3.64 -12.20 -6.99
C THR A 23 3.26 -12.10 -8.46
N VAL A 24 2.03 -11.65 -8.75
CA VAL A 24 1.55 -11.48 -10.12
C VAL A 24 2.37 -10.41 -10.84
N LEU A 25 2.55 -9.24 -10.23
CA LEU A 25 3.33 -8.15 -10.82
C LEU A 25 4.78 -8.57 -11.09
N ALA A 26 5.44 -9.20 -10.11
CA ALA A 26 6.84 -9.62 -10.24
C ALA A 26 7.05 -10.66 -11.35
N ARG A 27 6.11 -11.61 -11.52
CA ARG A 27 6.19 -12.63 -12.57
C ARG A 27 5.97 -12.06 -13.97
N HIS A 28 5.14 -11.04 -14.10
CA HIS A 28 4.79 -10.46 -15.39
C HIS A 28 5.51 -9.13 -15.69
N ARG A 29 6.43 -8.69 -14.82
CA ARG A 29 7.11 -7.39 -14.96
C ARG A 29 7.78 -7.18 -16.32
N ALA A 30 8.39 -8.24 -16.86
CA ALA A 30 9.05 -8.17 -18.16
C ALA A 30 8.05 -7.99 -19.32
N GLU A 31 6.90 -8.65 -19.26
CA GLU A 31 5.82 -8.52 -20.25
C GLU A 31 5.14 -7.14 -20.15
N LEU A 32 5.03 -6.62 -18.94
CA LEU A 32 4.44 -5.32 -18.65
C LEU A 32 5.40 -4.16 -18.93
N GLY A 33 6.70 -4.42 -19.04
CA GLY A 33 7.74 -3.42 -19.22
C GLY A 33 7.88 -2.47 -18.04
N ILE A 34 7.68 -2.96 -16.80
CA ILE A 34 7.70 -2.14 -15.57
C ILE A 34 8.74 -2.66 -14.57
N ASP A 35 9.35 -1.73 -13.86
CA ASP A 35 10.13 -2.01 -12.65
C ASP A 35 9.27 -1.88 -11.40
N ILE A 36 9.44 -2.81 -10.47
CA ILE A 36 8.62 -2.90 -9.25
C ILE A 36 9.44 -2.47 -8.04
N HIS A 37 8.85 -1.55 -7.26
CA HIS A 37 9.40 -1.05 -6.02
C HIS A 37 8.42 -1.32 -4.90
N VAL A 38 8.79 -2.20 -3.97
CA VAL A 38 7.93 -2.55 -2.84
C VAL A 38 8.11 -1.55 -1.71
N VAL A 39 7.00 -1.13 -1.14
CA VAL A 39 6.95 -0.37 0.12
C VAL A 39 6.21 -1.18 1.16
N HIS A 40 6.90 -1.51 2.25
CA HIS A 40 6.33 -2.16 3.43
C HIS A 40 6.30 -1.20 4.61
N ILE A 41 5.18 -1.14 5.34
CA ILE A 41 5.05 -0.34 6.55
C ILE A 41 4.84 -1.26 7.75
N ASN A 42 5.83 -1.32 8.63
CA ASN A 42 5.68 -1.91 9.95
C ASN A 42 5.12 -0.83 10.90
N HIS A 43 3.84 -0.96 11.21
CA HIS A 43 3.13 0.01 12.07
C HIS A 43 3.47 -0.08 13.56
N MET A 44 4.34 -1.02 13.97
CA MET A 44 4.78 -1.27 15.34
C MET A 44 3.62 -1.54 16.33
N ILE A 45 2.46 -2.03 15.83
CA ILE A 45 1.27 -2.28 16.67
C ILE A 45 1.30 -3.69 17.24
N ARG A 46 1.78 -4.68 16.46
CA ARG A 46 1.71 -6.11 16.78
C ARG A 46 3.02 -6.70 17.32
N GLY A 47 4.01 -5.87 17.66
CA GLY A 47 5.32 -6.32 18.16
C GLY A 47 6.00 -7.31 17.20
N GLU A 48 6.44 -8.46 17.71
CA GLU A 48 7.17 -9.49 16.94
C GLU A 48 6.45 -9.92 15.67
N ALA A 49 5.13 -10.07 15.69
CA ALA A 49 4.36 -10.43 14.49
C ALA A 49 4.48 -9.40 13.35
N ALA A 50 4.68 -8.12 13.67
CA ALA A 50 4.92 -7.09 12.66
C ALA A 50 6.37 -7.15 12.12
N ASP A 51 7.31 -7.58 12.94
CA ASP A 51 8.70 -7.78 12.54
C ASP A 51 8.85 -9.04 11.67
N ASP A 52 8.07 -10.09 11.96
CA ASP A 52 7.99 -11.30 11.15
C ASP A 52 7.39 -10.99 9.76
N ASP A 53 6.30 -10.22 9.70
CA ASP A 53 5.71 -9.78 8.43
C ASP A 53 6.72 -8.97 7.60
N GLN A 54 7.47 -8.06 8.23
CA GLN A 54 8.51 -7.29 7.56
C GLN A 54 9.61 -8.21 6.99
N SER A 55 10.13 -9.12 7.80
CA SER A 55 11.19 -10.05 7.40
C SER A 55 10.73 -10.95 6.25
N TYR A 56 9.47 -11.39 6.29
CA TYR A 56 8.86 -12.18 5.22
C TYR A 56 8.78 -11.39 3.90
N VAL A 57 8.30 -10.15 3.95
CA VAL A 57 8.21 -9.31 2.75
C VAL A 57 9.57 -9.01 2.15
N GLU A 58 10.57 -8.69 2.98
CA GLU A 58 11.95 -8.42 2.53
C GLU A 58 12.58 -9.66 1.87
N THR A 59 12.37 -10.85 2.46
CA THR A 59 12.84 -12.12 1.89
C THR A 59 12.20 -12.38 0.53
N LEU A 60 10.88 -12.22 0.44
CA LEU A 60 10.13 -12.42 -0.80
C LEU A 60 10.58 -11.45 -1.91
N CYS A 61 10.83 -10.19 -1.56
CA CYS A 61 11.37 -9.21 -2.50
C CYS A 61 12.76 -9.63 -3.04
N GLY A 62 13.61 -10.15 -2.15
CA GLY A 62 14.92 -10.71 -2.54
C GLY A 62 14.79 -11.88 -3.52
N GLU A 63 13.83 -12.81 -3.29
CA GLU A 63 13.55 -13.94 -4.19
C GLU A 63 13.07 -13.48 -5.57
N TYR A 64 12.25 -12.43 -5.63
CA TYR A 64 11.77 -11.87 -6.90
C TYR A 64 12.76 -10.90 -7.55
N GLY A 65 13.85 -10.53 -6.88
CA GLY A 65 14.80 -9.54 -7.36
C GLY A 65 14.16 -8.17 -7.58
N VAL A 66 13.27 -7.74 -6.67
CA VAL A 66 12.64 -6.43 -6.66
C VAL A 66 13.13 -5.62 -5.46
N THR A 67 13.14 -4.30 -5.58
CA THR A 67 13.55 -3.42 -4.47
C THR A 67 12.48 -3.37 -3.38
N CYS A 68 12.90 -3.26 -2.13
CA CYS A 68 12.01 -3.16 -0.98
C CYS A 68 12.49 -2.06 -0.01
N ASP A 69 11.65 -1.06 0.21
CA ASP A 69 11.85 -0.06 1.26
C ASP A 69 10.87 -0.37 2.41
N SER A 70 11.42 -0.76 3.57
CA SER A 70 10.63 -1.02 4.78
C SER A 70 10.73 0.17 5.72
N TYR A 71 9.57 0.65 6.20
CA TYR A 71 9.49 1.74 7.17
C TYR A 71 8.88 1.25 8.47
N ARG A 72 9.56 1.54 9.59
CA ARG A 72 9.05 1.29 10.95
C ARG A 72 8.45 2.59 11.49
N ILE A 73 7.16 2.61 11.72
CA ILE A 73 6.42 3.81 12.12
C ILE A 73 5.58 3.48 13.36
N ASP A 74 5.86 4.18 14.47
CA ASP A 74 5.01 4.13 15.65
C ASP A 74 3.73 4.94 15.40
N VAL A 75 2.74 4.27 14.82
CA VAL A 75 1.48 4.92 14.45
C VAL A 75 0.64 5.35 15.65
N ARG A 76 0.83 4.76 16.83
CA ARG A 76 0.14 5.20 18.07
C ARG A 76 0.63 6.57 18.47
N LYS A 77 1.95 6.74 18.53
CA LYS A 77 2.58 8.03 18.82
C LYS A 77 2.21 9.09 17.77
N LEU A 78 2.21 8.70 16.50
CA LEU A 78 1.83 9.59 15.41
C LEU A 78 0.37 10.05 15.53
N ALA A 79 -0.55 9.12 15.85
CA ALA A 79 -1.96 9.40 16.09
C ALA A 79 -2.18 10.39 17.24
N GLU A 80 -1.50 10.17 18.38
CA GLU A 80 -1.56 11.07 19.53
C GLU A 80 -1.09 12.49 19.18
N GLN A 81 0.03 12.61 18.46
CA GLN A 81 0.60 13.90 18.08
C GLN A 81 -0.29 14.66 17.08
N ALA A 82 -0.98 13.93 16.18
CA ALA A 82 -1.82 14.53 15.16
C ALA A 82 -3.30 14.69 15.59
N GLY A 83 -3.70 14.19 16.75
CA GLY A 83 -5.09 14.17 17.18
C GLY A 83 -5.98 13.31 16.30
N GLN A 84 -5.43 12.22 15.75
CA GLN A 84 -6.09 11.31 14.82
C GLN A 84 -6.33 9.94 15.45
N THR A 85 -7.16 9.13 14.82
CA THR A 85 -7.23 7.70 15.15
C THR A 85 -5.97 6.98 14.67
N VAL A 86 -5.64 5.85 15.30
CA VAL A 86 -4.49 5.01 14.89
C VAL A 86 -4.64 4.54 13.43
N GLU A 87 -5.87 4.26 13.00
CA GLU A 87 -6.17 3.86 11.63
C GLU A 87 -5.89 4.99 10.63
N GLU A 88 -6.36 6.20 10.91
CA GLU A 88 -6.11 7.39 10.09
C GLU A 88 -4.63 7.72 10.00
N ALA A 89 -3.93 7.72 11.13
CA ALA A 89 -2.48 7.96 11.18
C ALA A 89 -1.70 6.89 10.39
N GLY A 90 -2.07 5.62 10.54
CA GLY A 90 -1.47 4.53 9.77
C GLY A 90 -1.74 4.63 8.26
N ARG A 91 -2.93 5.08 7.89
CA ARG A 91 -3.29 5.34 6.49
C ARG A 91 -2.45 6.49 5.92
N HIS A 92 -2.37 7.64 6.61
CA HIS A 92 -1.56 8.77 6.18
C HIS A 92 -0.09 8.39 6.02
N ALA A 93 0.50 7.74 7.02
CA ALA A 93 1.88 7.28 6.96
C ALA A 93 2.16 6.37 5.76
N ARG A 94 1.21 5.51 5.40
CA ARG A 94 1.31 4.63 4.23
C ARG A 94 1.33 5.41 2.93
N TYR A 95 0.38 6.31 2.74
CA TYR A 95 0.31 7.09 1.50
C TYR A 95 1.49 8.05 1.36
N ASP A 96 1.96 8.65 2.45
CA ASP A 96 3.17 9.48 2.45
C ASP A 96 4.40 8.67 2.01
N ALA A 97 4.54 7.42 2.46
CA ALA A 97 5.63 6.55 2.03
C ALA A 97 5.53 6.18 0.55
N PHE A 98 4.33 5.89 0.05
CA PHE A 98 4.08 5.62 -1.37
C PHE A 98 4.42 6.83 -2.24
N ASP A 99 3.96 8.02 -1.85
CA ASP A 99 4.21 9.25 -2.60
C ASP A 99 5.70 9.62 -2.62
N ARG A 100 6.42 9.42 -1.52
CA ARG A 100 7.88 9.62 -1.49
C ARG A 100 8.60 8.67 -2.44
N MET A 101 8.19 7.40 -2.49
CA MET A 101 8.77 6.44 -3.42
C MET A 101 8.42 6.82 -4.86
N ARG A 102 7.15 7.10 -5.15
CA ARG A 102 6.69 7.51 -6.48
C ARG A 102 7.40 8.75 -7.00
N ALA A 103 7.66 9.72 -6.11
CA ALA A 103 8.34 10.97 -6.48
C ALA A 103 9.77 10.75 -7.00
N ARG A 104 10.42 9.63 -6.66
CA ARG A 104 11.75 9.27 -7.19
C ARG A 104 11.71 8.96 -8.68
N TYR A 105 10.55 8.55 -9.21
CA TYR A 105 10.34 8.08 -10.58
C TYR A 105 9.28 8.89 -11.33
N ALA A 106 9.00 10.12 -10.86
CA ALA A 106 7.88 10.93 -11.39
C ALA A 106 8.04 11.24 -12.89
N ASP A 107 9.27 11.47 -13.34
CA ASP A 107 9.56 11.81 -14.73
C ASP A 107 9.53 10.59 -15.68
N GLU A 108 9.55 9.38 -15.13
CA GLU A 108 9.62 8.12 -15.88
C GLU A 108 8.26 7.40 -15.97
N GLY A 109 7.21 8.00 -15.42
CA GLY A 109 5.88 7.40 -15.32
C GLY A 109 5.82 6.32 -14.23
N CYS A 110 5.20 6.66 -13.08
CA CYS A 110 5.11 5.78 -11.94
C CYS A 110 3.68 5.73 -11.40
N VAL A 111 3.20 4.51 -11.12
CA VAL A 111 1.91 4.25 -10.48
C VAL A 111 2.07 3.58 -9.13
N ILE A 112 1.04 3.65 -8.31
CA ILE A 112 0.98 2.93 -7.04
C ILE A 112 -0.05 1.80 -7.17
N ALA A 113 0.33 0.59 -6.79
CA ALA A 113 -0.53 -0.57 -6.72
C ALA A 113 -0.70 -1.02 -5.26
N VAL A 114 -1.94 -1.16 -4.84
CA VAL A 114 -2.31 -1.67 -3.51
C VAL A 114 -3.40 -2.72 -3.62
N ALA A 115 -3.29 -3.78 -2.82
CA ALA A 115 -4.29 -4.83 -2.81
C ALA A 115 -5.46 -4.43 -1.89
N HIS A 116 -6.50 -3.89 -2.48
CA HIS A 116 -7.81 -3.75 -1.84
C HIS A 116 -8.77 -4.78 -2.46
N ASN A 117 -9.38 -5.59 -1.63
CA ASN A 117 -10.35 -6.57 -2.09
C ASN A 117 -11.79 -6.04 -1.99
N ARG A 118 -12.73 -6.82 -2.52
CA ARG A 118 -14.15 -6.46 -2.52
C ARG A 118 -14.73 -6.31 -1.11
N ASN A 119 -14.21 -7.06 -0.14
CA ASN A 119 -14.65 -6.97 1.26
C ASN A 119 -14.20 -5.65 1.87
N ASP A 120 -12.97 -5.18 1.59
CA ASP A 120 -12.47 -3.88 2.06
C ASP A 120 -13.38 -2.74 1.56
N VAL A 121 -13.86 -2.84 0.31
CA VAL A 121 -14.82 -1.89 -0.25
C VAL A 121 -16.13 -1.94 0.52
N ALA A 122 -16.68 -3.13 0.78
CA ALA A 122 -17.92 -3.31 1.52
C ALA A 122 -17.80 -2.81 2.97
N GLU A 123 -16.71 -3.13 3.65
CA GLU A 123 -16.43 -2.64 5.00
C GLU A 123 -16.34 -1.11 5.04
N THR A 124 -15.64 -0.51 4.08
CA THR A 124 -15.54 0.95 3.96
C THR A 124 -16.93 1.59 3.76
N VAL A 125 -17.75 1.02 2.90
CA VAL A 125 -19.12 1.50 2.65
C VAL A 125 -19.97 1.40 3.93
N LEU A 126 -19.98 0.24 4.58
CA LEU A 126 -20.74 0.02 5.82
C LEU A 126 -20.31 0.96 6.94
N PHE A 127 -18.99 1.15 7.10
CA PHE A 127 -18.43 2.04 8.10
C PHE A 127 -18.82 3.51 7.84
N ASN A 128 -18.76 3.96 6.60
CA ASN A 128 -19.19 5.30 6.21
C ASN A 128 -20.68 5.52 6.41
N MET A 129 -21.50 4.52 6.11
CA MET A 129 -22.95 4.56 6.39
C MET A 129 -23.23 4.68 7.88
N ALA A 130 -22.55 3.89 8.72
CA ALA A 130 -22.71 3.94 10.18
C ALA A 130 -22.30 5.29 10.78
N ARG A 131 -21.35 6.00 10.18
CA ARG A 131 -20.95 7.36 10.57
C ARG A 131 -21.84 8.47 10.02
N GLY A 132 -22.87 8.12 9.24
CA GLY A 132 -23.79 9.11 8.66
C GLY A 132 -23.18 9.98 7.57
N THR A 133 -22.12 9.52 6.92
CA THR A 133 -21.55 10.22 5.75
C THR A 133 -22.53 10.12 4.59
N GLY A 134 -22.85 11.26 3.96
CA GLY A 134 -23.81 11.33 2.86
C GLY A 134 -23.39 10.50 1.63
N MET A 135 -24.05 10.76 0.48
CA MET A 135 -23.87 9.98 -0.77
C MET A 135 -22.40 9.79 -1.22
N GLY A 136 -21.49 10.66 -0.81
CA GLY A 136 -20.04 10.50 -1.08
C GLY A 136 -19.40 9.28 -0.40
N GLY A 137 -19.87 8.91 0.80
CA GLY A 137 -19.36 7.77 1.56
C GLY A 137 -19.78 6.41 1.02
N ILE A 138 -20.84 6.36 0.20
CA ILE A 138 -21.36 5.11 -0.37
C ILE A 138 -20.54 4.64 -1.57
N LYS A 139 -19.74 5.51 -2.17
CA LYS A 139 -18.92 5.16 -3.36
C LYS A 139 -17.83 4.13 -3.08
N GLY A 140 -17.50 3.86 -1.82
CA GLY A 140 -16.45 2.91 -1.45
C GLY A 140 -15.06 3.33 -1.92
N ILE A 141 -14.24 2.35 -2.26
CA ILE A 141 -12.87 2.54 -2.76
C ILE A 141 -12.90 2.55 -4.29
N ALA A 142 -12.44 3.62 -4.91
CA ALA A 142 -12.32 3.69 -6.36
C ALA A 142 -11.22 2.73 -6.86
N PRO A 143 -11.45 2.00 -7.98
CA PRO A 143 -10.44 1.08 -8.56
C PRO A 143 -9.18 1.81 -9.03
N VAL A 144 -9.33 3.06 -9.46
CA VAL A 144 -8.22 3.97 -9.79
C VAL A 144 -8.52 5.31 -9.13
N ARG A 145 -7.57 5.80 -8.34
CA ARG A 145 -7.67 7.08 -7.65
C ARG A 145 -6.35 7.81 -7.83
N ASP A 146 -6.39 8.94 -8.53
CA ASP A 146 -5.22 9.72 -8.91
C ASP A 146 -4.19 8.84 -9.66
N HIS A 147 -3.16 8.34 -8.96
CA HIS A 147 -2.12 7.45 -9.50
C HIS A 147 -2.07 6.08 -8.79
N ILE A 148 -3.15 5.71 -8.08
CA ILE A 148 -3.27 4.46 -7.31
C ILE A 148 -4.28 3.54 -7.96
#